data_3abe347d658c197850049893df061975
#
_entry.id   3abe347d658c197850049893df061975
#
_cell.length_a   1.000
_cell.length_b   1.000
_cell.length_c   1.000
_cell.angle_alpha   90.00
_cell.angle_beta   90.00
_cell.angle_gamma   90.00
#
_symmetry.space_group_name_H-M   'P 1'
#
loop_
_entity.id
_entity.type
_entity.pdbx_description
1 polymer ?
#
loop_
_entity_poly.entity_id
_entity_poly.type
_entity_poly.pdbx_seq_one_letter_code
_entity_poly.pdbx_strand_id
1 'polypeptide(L)'
;GHCMAADTTKSLDSIGSGTLPDQGIDHESATDIDLGIDLGTTRTVVARADRGNYPIISFTDEHGDEHDFIPSLTALPAGTLVHGFAARRAAHQGAPLLRSLKRVLASPTLTASTPVRLGDKTFSVLEVLTSYLRHLKSELADRGIDITRARVVVAVPAHAYGAPRLLTLEAFQ
;
A
#
# COMPACT_ATOMS: atom_id res chain seq x y z
N GLY A 1 61.36 63.18 -8.84
CA GLY A 1 62.26 62.66 -7.85
C GLY A 1 61.88 61.25 -7.45
N HIS A 2 62.79 60.38 -7.72
CA HIS A 2 63.14 59.13 -7.02
C HIS A 2 62.03 58.09 -6.82
N CYS A 3 62.09 57.02 -7.59
CA CYS A 3 62.88 55.80 -7.37
C CYS A 3 62.39 54.97 -6.14
N MET A 4 61.88 53.79 -6.33
CA MET A 4 62.58 52.53 -6.19
C MET A 4 61.72 51.38 -6.44
N ALA A 5 62.20 50.50 -7.25
CA ALA A 5 61.75 49.15 -7.41
C ALA A 5 62.05 48.34 -6.16
N ALA A 6 61.16 47.39 -5.81
CA ALA A 6 61.55 46.22 -5.03
C ALA A 6 60.79 45.01 -5.54
N ASP A 7 61.56 44.25 -6.22
CA ASP A 7 61.39 42.86 -6.55
C ASP A 7 61.14 42.04 -5.29
N THR A 8 60.12 41.23 -5.30
CA THR A 8 60.13 40.07 -4.43
C THR A 8 59.32 38.95 -5.10
N THR A 9 60.03 38.14 -5.84
CA THR A 9 59.65 36.75 -6.07
C THR A 9 59.41 36.05 -4.78
N LYS A 10 58.21 35.61 -4.56
CA LYS A 10 57.87 34.58 -3.55
C LYS A 10 57.24 33.43 -4.21
N SER A 11 57.96 32.38 -4.26
CA SER A 11 57.74 30.96 -4.36
C SER A 11 56.31 30.53 -4.19
N LEU A 12 55.81 29.95 -5.26
CA LEU A 12 54.68 29.06 -5.28
C LEU A 12 55.12 27.69 -4.74
N ASP A 13 54.88 27.43 -3.49
CA ASP A 13 54.91 26.06 -2.98
C ASP A 13 53.87 25.90 -1.86
N SER A 14 53.04 24.95 -2.06
CA SER A 14 52.03 24.32 -1.20
C SER A 14 50.59 24.64 -1.59
N ILE A 15 50.19 24.09 -2.71
CA ILE A 15 48.79 23.73 -2.87
C ILE A 15 48.60 22.42 -2.06
N GLY A 16 48.16 22.59 -0.85
CA GLY A 16 47.66 21.49 -0.08
C GLY A 16 46.47 20.87 -0.84
N SER A 17 46.61 19.61 -1.17
CA SER A 17 45.51 18.81 -1.65
C SER A 17 44.48 18.70 -0.53
N GLY A 18 43.61 19.70 -0.45
CA GLY A 18 42.41 19.59 0.32
C GLY A 18 41.51 18.63 -0.42
N THR A 19 41.52 17.38 0.02
CA THR A 19 40.45 16.42 -0.26
C THR A 19 39.19 17.10 0.21
N LEU A 20 38.34 17.49 -0.73
CA LEU A 20 36.96 17.84 -0.41
C LEU A 20 36.37 16.64 0.35
N PRO A 21 35.72 16.85 1.49
CA PRO A 21 34.97 15.78 2.10
C PRO A 21 33.96 15.33 1.05
N ASP A 22 34.05 14.07 0.73
CA ASP A 22 33.00 13.34 0.05
C ASP A 22 31.74 13.63 0.85
N GLN A 23 30.97 14.60 0.41
CA GLN A 23 29.58 14.74 0.79
C GLN A 23 28.94 13.51 0.20
N GLY A 24 29.12 12.40 0.91
CA GLY A 24 28.25 11.25 0.75
C GLY A 24 26.85 11.80 0.88
N ILE A 25 26.28 12.12 -0.27
CA ILE A 25 24.84 12.20 -0.39
C ILE A 25 24.41 10.79 -0.08
N ASP A 26 24.20 10.54 1.21
CA ASP A 26 23.33 9.47 1.60
C ASP A 26 22.03 9.78 0.87
N HIS A 27 21.91 9.23 -0.33
CA HIS A 27 20.62 8.88 -0.84
C HIS A 27 20.11 7.88 0.19
N GLU A 28 19.65 8.39 1.30
CA GLU A 28 18.64 7.76 2.08
C GLU A 28 17.51 7.54 1.07
N SER A 29 17.61 6.41 0.39
CA SER A 29 16.58 5.94 -0.52
C SER A 29 15.32 6.05 0.31
N ALA A 30 14.39 6.87 -0.12
CA ALA A 30 13.09 7.00 0.51
C ALA A 30 12.68 5.57 0.83
N THR A 31 12.72 5.22 2.12
CA THR A 31 12.64 3.85 2.59
C THR A 31 11.35 3.29 2.04
N ASP A 32 11.48 2.32 1.14
CA ASP A 32 10.34 1.62 0.61
C ASP A 32 9.56 1.08 1.81
N ILE A 33 8.32 1.50 1.92
CA ILE A 33 7.45 1.06 3.01
C ILE A 33 7.03 -0.37 2.67
N ASP A 34 7.27 -1.29 3.59
CA ASP A 34 6.77 -2.65 3.46
C ASP A 34 5.42 -2.78 4.14
N LEU A 35 4.41 -3.18 3.37
CA LEU A 35 3.06 -3.44 3.86
C LEU A 35 2.71 -4.91 3.67
N GLY A 36 2.12 -5.50 4.70
CA GLY A 36 1.47 -6.80 4.63
C GLY A 36 -0.04 -6.63 4.69
N ILE A 37 -0.76 -7.20 3.73
CA ILE A 37 -2.23 -7.20 3.70
C ILE A 37 -2.71 -8.62 3.87
N ASP A 38 -3.49 -8.88 4.91
CA ASP A 38 -4.19 -10.15 5.11
C ASP A 38 -5.67 -9.97 4.76
N LEU A 39 -6.07 -10.53 3.62
CA LEU A 39 -7.47 -10.60 3.20
C LEU A 39 -8.15 -11.75 3.92
N GLY A 40 -8.64 -11.48 5.12
CA GLY A 40 -9.40 -12.45 5.90
C GLY A 40 -10.82 -12.67 5.38
N THR A 41 -11.50 -13.67 5.91
CA THR A 41 -12.89 -13.98 5.54
C THR A 41 -13.86 -12.86 5.95
N THR A 42 -13.63 -12.25 7.12
CA THR A 42 -14.47 -11.19 7.69
C THR A 42 -13.75 -9.88 7.84
N ARG A 43 -12.42 -9.91 7.96
CA ARG A 43 -11.57 -8.76 8.26
C ARG A 43 -10.36 -8.74 7.36
N THR A 44 -10.05 -7.56 6.87
CA THR A 44 -8.78 -7.26 6.19
C THR A 44 -7.88 -6.52 7.16
N VAL A 45 -6.70 -7.05 7.40
CA VAL A 45 -5.71 -6.47 8.31
C VAL A 45 -4.52 -5.98 7.49
N VAL A 46 -4.05 -4.78 7.78
CA VAL A 46 -2.85 -4.21 7.16
C VAL A 46 -1.80 -3.96 8.22
N ALA A 47 -0.63 -4.53 8.02
CA ALA A 47 0.53 -4.31 8.88
C ALA A 47 1.63 -3.56 8.12
N ARG A 48 2.34 -2.68 8.80
CA ARG A 48 3.49 -1.97 8.27
C ARG A 48 4.74 -2.51 8.93
N ALA A 49 5.73 -2.93 8.14
CA ALA A 49 7.03 -3.29 8.69
C ALA A 49 7.77 -2.03 9.17
N ASP A 50 8.19 -2.05 10.42
CA ASP A 50 8.98 -0.99 11.03
C ASP A 50 10.05 -1.61 11.93
N ARG A 51 11.30 -1.59 11.48
CA ARG A 51 12.49 -2.01 12.24
C ARG A 51 12.35 -3.38 12.92
N GLY A 52 11.78 -4.34 12.21
CA GLY A 52 11.55 -5.70 12.72
C GLY A 52 10.25 -5.87 13.52
N ASN A 53 9.49 -4.79 13.71
CA ASN A 53 8.12 -4.83 14.21
C ASN A 53 7.13 -4.75 13.06
N TYR A 54 5.91 -5.20 13.29
CA TYR A 54 4.82 -5.19 12.31
C TYR A 54 3.56 -4.59 12.92
N PRO A 55 3.58 -3.29 13.25
CA PRO A 55 2.40 -2.64 13.81
C PRO A 55 1.23 -2.70 12.82
N ILE A 56 0.06 -2.96 13.36
CA ILE A 56 -1.18 -2.98 12.60
C ILE A 56 -1.69 -1.56 12.42
N ILE A 57 -2.14 -1.25 11.21
CA ILE A 57 -2.69 0.05 10.86
C ILE A 57 -4.15 0.11 11.32
N SER A 58 -4.50 1.18 12.02
CA SER A 58 -5.87 1.46 12.44
C SER A 58 -6.66 2.15 11.34
N PHE A 59 -7.94 1.82 11.26
CA PHE A 59 -8.91 2.43 10.36
C PHE A 59 -10.11 2.95 11.15
N THR A 60 -10.69 4.02 10.67
CA THR A 60 -11.81 4.69 11.33
C THR A 60 -13.12 4.33 10.63
N ASP A 61 -14.13 3.96 11.41
CA ASP A 61 -15.46 3.67 10.88
C ASP A 61 -16.30 4.94 10.71
N GLU A 62 -17.56 4.76 10.28
CA GLU A 62 -18.52 5.85 10.05
C GLU A 62 -18.92 6.62 11.32
N HIS A 63 -18.65 6.07 12.50
CA HIS A 63 -18.93 6.68 13.80
C HIS A 63 -17.70 7.35 14.42
N GLY A 64 -16.54 7.28 13.74
CA GLY A 64 -15.28 7.80 14.24
C GLY A 64 -14.53 6.84 15.17
N ASP A 65 -15.01 5.60 15.32
CA ASP A 65 -14.35 4.57 16.11
C ASP A 65 -13.20 3.94 15.32
N GLU A 66 -12.08 3.71 16.01
CA GLU A 66 -10.90 3.10 15.42
C GLU A 66 -10.93 1.57 15.55
N HIS A 67 -10.52 0.91 14.47
CA HIS A 67 -10.41 -0.54 14.38
C HIS A 67 -9.05 -0.92 13.80
N ASP A 68 -8.56 -2.08 14.15
CA ASP A 68 -7.33 -2.67 13.61
C ASP A 68 -7.57 -3.50 12.34
N PHE A 69 -8.68 -3.25 11.67
CA PHE A 69 -9.09 -3.94 10.45
C PHE A 69 -10.05 -3.09 9.62
N ILE A 70 -10.21 -3.50 8.37
CA ILE A 70 -11.33 -3.10 7.51
C ILE A 70 -12.23 -4.33 7.28
N PRO A 71 -13.57 -4.21 7.34
CA PRO A 71 -14.45 -5.31 6.99
C PRO A 71 -14.16 -5.81 5.56
N SER A 72 -14.03 -7.12 5.39
CA SER A 72 -13.85 -7.74 4.06
C SER A 72 -15.19 -7.83 3.32
N LEU A 73 -15.86 -6.71 3.17
CA LEU A 73 -17.18 -6.56 2.59
C LEU A 73 -17.14 -5.71 1.32
N THR A 74 -17.95 -6.09 0.35
CA THR A 74 -18.24 -5.31 -0.84
C THR A 74 -19.73 -5.25 -1.05
N ALA A 75 -20.29 -4.08 -1.30
CA ALA A 75 -21.71 -3.88 -1.51
C ALA A 75 -21.98 -3.03 -2.76
N LEU A 76 -23.20 -3.13 -3.26
CA LEU A 76 -23.64 -2.41 -4.46
C LEU A 76 -24.92 -1.60 -4.15
N PRO A 77 -24.82 -0.45 -3.45
CA PRO A 77 -26.01 0.29 -3.02
C PRO A 77 -26.78 0.95 -4.17
N ALA A 78 -26.08 1.53 -5.13
CA ALA A 78 -26.70 2.28 -6.23
C ALA A 78 -25.97 2.05 -7.55
N GLY A 79 -25.59 0.81 -7.82
CA GLY A 79 -24.86 0.44 -9.03
C GLY A 79 -23.35 0.72 -8.97
N THR A 80 -22.85 1.25 -7.87
CA THR A 80 -21.43 1.50 -7.62
C THR A 80 -20.93 0.65 -6.48
N LEU A 81 -19.78 -0.02 -6.67
CA LEU A 81 -19.17 -0.83 -5.63
C LEU A 81 -18.65 0.06 -4.50
N VAL A 82 -18.99 -0.32 -3.28
CA VAL A 82 -18.43 0.24 -2.05
C VAL A 82 -17.86 -0.89 -1.19
N HIS A 83 -16.90 -0.57 -0.34
CA HIS A 83 -16.11 -1.57 0.39
C HIS A 83 -15.99 -1.20 1.87
N GLY A 84 -15.58 -2.17 2.67
CA GLY A 84 -15.24 -1.96 4.07
C GLY A 84 -16.42 -1.49 4.92
N PHE A 85 -16.20 -0.48 5.74
CA PHE A 85 -17.24 0.07 6.62
C PHE A 85 -18.42 0.67 5.85
N ALA A 86 -18.16 1.31 4.69
CA ALA A 86 -19.22 1.80 3.82
C ALA A 86 -20.10 0.67 3.27
N ALA A 87 -19.51 -0.48 2.95
CA ALA A 87 -20.25 -1.65 2.52
C ALA A 87 -21.10 -2.21 3.66
N ARG A 88 -20.57 -2.25 4.89
CA ARG A 88 -21.33 -2.67 6.07
C ARG A 88 -22.55 -1.79 6.29
N ARG A 89 -22.40 -0.48 6.20
CA ARG A 89 -23.51 0.46 6.31
C ARG A 89 -24.53 0.28 5.19
N ALA A 90 -24.08 0.14 3.94
CA ALA A 90 -24.94 -0.09 2.79
C ALA A 90 -25.75 -1.40 2.94
N ALA A 91 -25.13 -2.46 3.46
CA ALA A 91 -25.79 -3.73 3.73
C ALA A 91 -26.91 -3.61 4.77
N HIS A 92 -26.72 -2.82 5.83
CA HIS A 92 -27.74 -2.52 6.82
C HIS A 92 -28.92 -1.75 6.21
N GLN A 93 -28.73 -1.07 5.11
CA GLN A 93 -29.75 -0.37 4.34
C GLN A 93 -30.35 -1.24 3.22
N GLY A 94 -30.01 -2.53 3.17
CA GLY A 94 -30.56 -3.50 2.23
C GLY A 94 -29.81 -3.63 0.90
N ALA A 95 -28.63 -3.03 0.75
CA ALA A 95 -27.84 -3.16 -0.47
C ALA A 95 -27.37 -4.62 -0.70
N PRO A 96 -27.25 -5.06 -1.96
CA PRO A 96 -26.61 -6.33 -2.28
C PRO A 96 -25.21 -6.40 -1.71
N LEU A 97 -24.84 -7.53 -1.12
CA LEU A 97 -23.60 -7.70 -0.36
C LEU A 97 -22.83 -8.93 -0.82
N LEU A 98 -21.54 -8.76 -1.06
CA LEU A 98 -20.56 -9.83 -1.13
C LEU A 98 -19.83 -9.92 0.22
N ARG A 99 -20.05 -11.00 0.96
CA ARG A 99 -19.54 -11.18 2.33
C ARG A 99 -18.08 -11.59 2.41
N SER A 100 -17.52 -12.14 1.34
CA SER A 100 -16.16 -12.67 1.39
C SER A 100 -15.53 -12.76 0.02
N LEU A 101 -14.70 -11.79 -0.28
CA LEU A 101 -13.82 -11.88 -1.45
C LEU A 101 -12.82 -13.04 -1.32
N LYS A 102 -12.39 -13.34 -0.10
CA LYS A 102 -11.51 -14.49 0.20
C LYS A 102 -12.08 -15.81 -0.31
N ARG A 103 -13.36 -16.05 -0.12
CA ARG A 103 -14.02 -17.29 -0.59
C ARG A 103 -14.03 -17.38 -2.12
N VAL A 104 -14.22 -16.25 -2.78
CA VAL A 104 -14.16 -16.19 -4.24
C VAL A 104 -12.75 -16.49 -4.72
N LEU A 105 -11.75 -15.87 -4.09
CA LEU A 105 -10.33 -16.07 -4.42
C LEU A 105 -9.81 -17.49 -4.09
N ALA A 106 -10.48 -18.20 -3.21
CA ALA A 106 -10.13 -19.57 -2.85
C ALA A 106 -10.66 -20.63 -3.84
N SER A 107 -11.42 -20.26 -4.86
CA SER A 107 -11.91 -21.19 -5.88
C SER A 107 -10.78 -21.83 -6.67
N PRO A 108 -10.76 -23.16 -6.87
CA PRO A 108 -9.72 -23.84 -7.66
C PRO A 108 -9.78 -23.51 -9.14
N THR A 109 -10.92 -23.04 -9.61
CA THR A 109 -11.16 -22.68 -11.03
C THR A 109 -11.10 -21.18 -11.25
N LEU A 110 -10.54 -20.43 -10.31
CA LEU A 110 -10.47 -18.99 -10.37
C LEU A 110 -9.64 -18.49 -11.55
N THR A 111 -10.24 -17.59 -12.32
CA THR A 111 -9.56 -16.75 -13.31
C THR A 111 -9.89 -15.28 -13.09
N ALA A 112 -9.14 -14.36 -13.71
CA ALA A 112 -9.43 -12.94 -13.63
C ALA A 112 -10.85 -12.57 -14.09
N SER A 113 -11.39 -13.35 -15.01
CA SER A 113 -12.73 -13.17 -15.60
C SER A 113 -13.83 -13.96 -14.88
N THR A 114 -13.53 -14.71 -13.84
CA THR A 114 -14.54 -15.42 -13.06
C THR A 114 -15.66 -14.47 -12.63
N PRO A 115 -16.94 -14.80 -12.91
CA PRO A 115 -18.05 -13.91 -12.61
C PRO A 115 -18.34 -13.85 -11.09
N VAL A 116 -18.61 -12.66 -10.63
CA VAL A 116 -19.10 -12.38 -9.27
C VAL A 116 -20.42 -11.63 -9.41
N ARG A 117 -21.49 -12.23 -8.93
CA ARG A 117 -22.82 -11.62 -8.98
C ARG A 117 -23.10 -10.84 -7.69
N LEU A 118 -23.45 -9.57 -7.87
CA LEU A 118 -23.97 -8.71 -6.81
C LEU A 118 -25.33 -8.14 -7.24
N GLY A 119 -26.40 -8.54 -6.57
CA GLY A 119 -27.74 -8.15 -6.96
C GLY A 119 -28.06 -8.61 -8.39
N ASP A 120 -28.40 -7.68 -9.24
CA ASP A 120 -28.71 -7.88 -10.66
C ASP A 120 -27.52 -7.65 -11.59
N LYS A 121 -26.37 -7.27 -11.04
CA LYS A 121 -25.13 -7.04 -11.80
C LYS A 121 -24.11 -8.14 -11.62
N THR A 122 -23.33 -8.36 -12.65
CA THR A 122 -22.21 -9.31 -12.66
C THR A 122 -20.92 -8.56 -12.96
N PHE A 123 -19.93 -8.79 -12.11
CA PHE A 123 -18.57 -8.26 -12.24
C PHE A 123 -17.59 -9.39 -12.47
N SER A 124 -16.43 -9.11 -13.02
CA SER A 124 -15.33 -10.06 -12.94
C SER A 124 -14.65 -10.01 -11.57
N VAL A 125 -14.01 -11.09 -11.16
CA VAL A 125 -13.19 -11.11 -9.93
C VAL A 125 -12.14 -10.01 -9.96
N LEU A 126 -11.51 -9.78 -11.12
CA LEU A 126 -10.51 -8.74 -11.28
C LEU A 126 -11.09 -7.34 -11.02
N GLU A 127 -12.30 -7.05 -11.51
CA GLU A 127 -12.97 -5.77 -11.26
C GLU A 127 -13.25 -5.56 -9.77
N VAL A 128 -13.78 -6.56 -9.09
CA VAL A 128 -14.08 -6.47 -7.66
C VAL A 128 -12.80 -6.33 -6.85
N LEU A 129 -11.80 -7.14 -7.12
CA LEU A 129 -10.52 -7.09 -6.43
C LEU A 129 -9.81 -5.75 -6.63
N THR A 130 -9.76 -5.26 -7.87
CA THR A 130 -9.15 -3.96 -8.20
C THR A 130 -9.87 -2.83 -7.48
N SER A 131 -11.19 -2.85 -7.46
CA SER A 131 -12.00 -1.86 -6.74
C SER A 131 -11.74 -1.91 -5.22
N TYR A 132 -11.65 -3.10 -4.65
CA TYR A 132 -11.34 -3.28 -3.23
C TYR A 132 -9.94 -2.75 -2.87
N LEU A 133 -8.94 -3.06 -3.68
CA LEU A 133 -7.57 -2.60 -3.47
C LEU A 133 -7.43 -1.08 -3.63
N ARG A 134 -8.17 -0.48 -4.55
CA ARG A 134 -8.25 0.99 -4.66
C ARG A 134 -8.86 1.63 -3.42
N HIS A 135 -9.85 0.99 -2.82
CA HIS A 135 -10.41 1.44 -1.55
C HIS A 135 -9.36 1.39 -0.43
N LEU A 136 -8.63 0.29 -0.31
CA LEU A 136 -7.52 0.18 0.65
C LEU A 136 -6.44 1.25 0.41
N LYS A 137 -6.08 1.49 -0.84
CA LYS A 137 -5.12 2.55 -1.20
C LYS A 137 -5.59 3.92 -0.71
N SER A 138 -6.86 4.25 -0.91
CA SER A 138 -7.47 5.50 -0.45
C SER A 138 -7.45 5.60 1.08
N GLU A 139 -7.83 4.55 1.78
CA GLU A 139 -7.82 4.50 3.25
C GLU A 139 -6.40 4.66 3.83
N LEU A 140 -5.41 4.06 3.20
CA LEU A 140 -4.01 4.18 3.60
C LEU A 140 -3.47 5.59 3.30
N ALA A 141 -3.84 6.18 2.18
CA ALA A 141 -3.47 7.57 1.84
C ALA A 141 -4.02 8.57 2.87
N ASP A 142 -5.23 8.37 3.36
CA ASP A 142 -5.82 9.19 4.43
C ASP A 142 -5.01 9.12 5.74
N ARG A 143 -4.19 8.09 5.90
CA ARG A 143 -3.29 7.90 7.04
C ARG A 143 -1.84 8.27 6.73
N GLY A 144 -1.59 8.94 5.61
CA GLY A 144 -0.28 9.40 5.20
C GLY A 144 0.61 8.29 4.61
N ILE A 145 0.03 7.15 4.23
CA ILE A 145 0.77 6.04 3.62
C ILE A 145 0.55 6.05 2.11
N ASP A 146 1.60 6.36 1.37
CA ASP A 146 1.61 6.29 -0.09
C ASP A 146 1.97 4.88 -0.56
N ILE A 147 0.98 4.13 -0.98
CA ILE A 147 1.14 2.75 -1.44
C ILE A 147 1.94 2.64 -2.75
N THR A 148 2.03 3.71 -3.55
CA THR A 148 2.85 3.72 -4.77
C THR A 148 4.34 3.64 -4.47
N ARG A 149 4.73 3.96 -3.24
CA ARG A 149 6.10 3.87 -2.71
C ARG A 149 6.27 2.68 -1.76
N ALA A 150 5.28 1.82 -1.68
CA ALA A 150 5.28 0.68 -0.80
C ALA A 150 5.51 -0.61 -1.57
N ARG A 151 6.28 -1.52 -0.96
CA ARG A 151 6.28 -2.92 -1.34
C ARG A 151 5.13 -3.58 -0.61
N VAL A 152 4.18 -4.13 -1.35
CA VAL A 152 2.96 -4.72 -0.78
C VAL A 152 2.96 -6.22 -0.97
N VAL A 153 2.82 -6.94 0.13
CA VAL A 153 2.64 -8.39 0.13
C VAL A 153 1.22 -8.68 0.58
N VAL A 154 0.45 -9.36 -0.25
CA VAL A 154 -0.91 -9.78 0.07
C VAL A 154 -0.92 -11.27 0.37
N ALA A 155 -1.35 -11.62 1.58
CA ALA A 155 -1.64 -12.99 1.93
C ALA A 155 -3.05 -13.33 1.42
N VAL A 156 -3.10 -14.22 0.44
CA VAL A 156 -4.32 -14.82 -0.07
C VAL A 156 -4.33 -16.27 0.39
N PRO A 157 -5.46 -16.79 0.91
CA PRO A 157 -5.51 -18.18 1.30
C PRO A 157 -5.23 -19.08 0.11
N ALA A 158 -4.22 -19.94 0.28
CA ALA A 158 -4.02 -21.01 -0.67
C ALA A 158 -5.13 -22.04 -0.53
N HIS A 159 -5.54 -22.56 -1.67
CA HIS A 159 -6.39 -23.72 -1.74
C HIS A 159 -5.81 -24.88 -0.91
N ALA A 160 -6.68 -25.56 -0.20
CA ALA A 160 -6.67 -26.89 0.44
C ALA A 160 -5.34 -27.64 0.74
N TYR A 161 -4.20 -27.21 0.26
CA TYR A 161 -2.88 -27.85 0.43
C TYR A 161 -1.82 -26.94 1.10
N GLY A 162 -2.23 -26.01 1.89
CA GLY A 162 -1.52 -25.59 3.09
C GLY A 162 -0.79 -24.27 3.06
N ALA A 163 -0.15 -23.75 2.08
CA ALA A 163 0.63 -22.51 2.24
C ALA A 163 -0.09 -21.29 1.65
N PRO A 164 -0.20 -20.17 2.39
CA PRO A 164 -0.74 -18.94 1.82
C PRO A 164 0.12 -18.51 0.64
N ARG A 165 -0.51 -18.25 -0.51
CA ARG A 165 0.19 -17.65 -1.64
C ARG A 165 0.42 -16.18 -1.34
N LEU A 166 1.68 -15.81 -1.29
CA LEU A 166 2.09 -14.42 -1.25
C LEU A 166 2.08 -13.90 -2.69
N LEU A 167 1.17 -12.99 -2.97
CA LEU A 167 1.14 -12.25 -4.22
C LEU A 167 1.79 -10.90 -3.99
N THR A 168 2.93 -10.68 -4.62
CA THR A 168 3.47 -9.32 -4.72
C THR A 168 2.66 -8.61 -5.79
N LEU A 169 1.85 -7.65 -5.39
CA LEU A 169 1.06 -6.88 -6.31
C LEU A 169 1.87 -5.67 -6.80
N GLU A 170 2.41 -5.78 -8.00
CA GLU A 170 2.85 -4.62 -8.78
C GLU A 170 1.65 -3.83 -9.33
N ALA A 171 0.44 -4.22 -8.97
CA ALA A 171 -0.81 -3.78 -9.59
C ALA A 171 -1.37 -2.47 -9.02
N PHE A 172 -0.56 -1.68 -8.34
CA PHE A 172 -0.99 -0.35 -7.90
C PHE A 172 -0.50 0.78 -8.82
N GLN A 173 -0.16 0.45 -10.06
CA GLN A 173 0.17 1.48 -11.05
C GLN A 173 -1.09 2.12 -11.63
#